data_018a8ad0259260f8d63ab6d80d7e009e
#
_entry.id   018a8ad0259260f8d63ab6d80d7e009e
#
_cell.length_a   1.000
_cell.length_b   1.000
_cell.length_c   1.000
_cell.angle_alpha   90.00
_cell.angle_beta   90.00
_cell.angle_gamma   90.00
#
_symmetry.space_group_name_H-M   'P 1'
#
loop_
_entity.id
_entity.type
_entity.pdbx_description
1 polymer ?
#
loop_
_entity_poly.entity_id
_entity_poly.type
_entity_poly.pdbx_seq_one_letter_code
_entity_poly.pdbx_strand_id
1 'polypeptide(L)'
;MIEGIYSNVKGPIDLQLASPYNLVFGRNGSGKSAIIHSIELGAFDTAFDAAGKDVRTKGALELLAPRGDGLFCHLTVDGEEVSWGDRNKKFDNVVAMAMRALTGSHDHLVEFLLKHIDDDDHPIVLDIPGWDARVKHHGSYRKALLEMMASVGSSIRSHQKRLRELAVIQEYVEDNGLESYFVDNEKDSLEAQILKSKQLKSKIDKEALIFVKGAFDAVEEGINRYLPEQIGRAEFVELGGKIRLSINGDVVIPSGVETVALAVALAGALLSGPRALFILPDRAYDPRTLGWLMRSLRNVVCAGVFVQTTVLPEGYDFMSLGWDLVSV
;
A
#
# COMPACT_ATOMS: atom_id res chain seq x y z
N MET A 1 -13.39 4.18 16.29
CA MET A 1 -13.95 4.97 15.16
C MET A 1 -13.34 6.37 15.18
N ILE A 2 -13.13 7.02 14.03
CA ILE A 2 -12.81 8.45 14.01
C ILE A 2 -14.10 9.23 14.21
N GLU A 3 -14.14 10.08 15.25
CA GLU A 3 -15.34 10.82 15.70
C GLU A 3 -15.20 12.33 15.46
N GLY A 4 -13.97 12.84 15.34
CA GLY A 4 -13.72 14.25 15.12
C GLY A 4 -12.41 14.53 14.41
N ILE A 5 -12.35 15.68 13.73
CA ILE A 5 -11.20 16.22 13.03
C ILE A 5 -11.06 17.69 13.39
N TYR A 6 -9.92 18.06 13.99
CA TYR A 6 -9.55 19.43 14.26
C TYR A 6 -8.18 19.72 13.65
N SER A 7 -8.10 20.58 12.64
CA SER A 7 -6.85 20.83 11.92
C SER A 7 -6.83 22.18 11.22
N ASN A 8 -5.63 22.58 10.77
CA ASN A 8 -5.44 23.74 9.91
C ASN A 8 -4.95 23.39 8.49
N VAL A 9 -5.18 22.16 8.03
CA VAL A 9 -4.81 21.71 6.69
C VAL A 9 -5.58 22.51 5.64
N LYS A 10 -4.85 23.34 4.89
CA LYS A 10 -5.40 24.28 3.86
C LYS A 10 -6.48 25.25 4.39
N GLY A 11 -6.63 25.36 5.70
CA GLY A 11 -7.61 26.21 6.38
C GLY A 11 -8.14 25.52 7.65
N PRO A 12 -8.89 26.26 8.48
CA PRO A 12 -9.44 25.70 9.72
C PRO A 12 -10.51 24.66 9.41
N ILE A 13 -10.35 23.48 10.03
CA ILE A 13 -11.30 22.37 9.98
C ILE A 13 -11.66 22.01 11.41
N ASP A 14 -12.96 22.01 11.70
CA ASP A 14 -13.54 21.51 12.95
C ASP A 14 -14.79 20.71 12.56
N LEU A 15 -14.68 19.38 12.60
CA LEU A 15 -15.68 18.48 12.07
C LEU A 15 -15.95 17.35 13.05
N GLN A 16 -17.24 17.11 13.33
CA GLN A 16 -17.70 15.93 14.06
C GLN A 16 -18.27 14.92 13.07
N LEU A 17 -17.94 13.65 13.27
CA LEU A 17 -18.36 12.51 12.43
C LEU A 17 -19.29 11.61 13.23
N ALA A 18 -20.45 11.32 12.68
CA ALA A 18 -21.47 10.50 13.33
C ALA A 18 -21.40 9.02 12.95
N SER A 19 -20.64 8.68 11.91
CA SER A 19 -20.57 7.33 11.34
C SER A 19 -19.13 6.94 11.00
N PRO A 20 -18.76 5.64 11.02
CA PRO A 20 -17.52 5.18 10.42
C PRO A 20 -17.51 5.27 8.89
N TYR A 21 -18.68 5.45 8.25
CA TYR A 21 -18.81 5.54 6.79
C TYR A 21 -19.12 6.98 6.40
N ASN A 22 -18.17 7.64 5.72
CA ASN A 22 -18.25 9.08 5.44
C ASN A 22 -18.11 9.35 3.94
N LEU A 23 -19.11 10.05 3.38
CA LEU A 23 -19.08 10.58 2.02
C LEU A 23 -18.77 12.07 2.07
N VAL A 24 -17.54 12.43 1.74
CA VAL A 24 -17.07 13.82 1.67
C VAL A 24 -17.44 14.40 0.30
N PHE A 25 -18.50 15.19 0.27
CA PHE A 25 -19.11 15.71 -0.95
C PHE A 25 -18.90 17.21 -1.10
N GLY A 26 -18.60 17.66 -2.31
CA GLY A 26 -18.47 19.08 -2.63
C GLY A 26 -17.90 19.29 -4.02
N ARG A 27 -17.97 20.55 -4.50
CA ARG A 27 -17.41 20.94 -5.81
C ARG A 27 -15.87 20.83 -5.80
N ASN A 28 -15.26 20.86 -6.99
CA ASN A 28 -13.81 20.98 -7.09
C ASN A 28 -13.34 22.27 -6.41
N GLY A 29 -12.30 22.16 -5.58
CA GLY A 29 -11.79 23.30 -4.80
C GLY A 29 -12.52 23.61 -3.50
N SER A 30 -13.57 22.86 -3.12
CA SER A 30 -14.35 23.12 -1.89
C SER A 30 -13.64 22.77 -0.57
N GLY A 31 -12.54 22.02 -0.61
CA GLY A 31 -11.82 21.61 0.62
C GLY A 31 -11.88 20.11 0.93
N LYS A 32 -12.52 19.28 0.12
CA LYS A 32 -12.59 17.81 0.33
C LYS A 32 -11.23 17.18 0.64
N SER A 33 -10.23 17.49 -0.19
CA SER A 33 -8.87 16.97 -0.01
C SER A 33 -8.20 17.47 1.28
N ALA A 34 -8.63 18.60 1.82
CA ALA A 34 -8.14 19.10 3.10
C ALA A 34 -8.61 18.19 4.26
N ILE A 35 -9.88 17.78 4.24
CA ILE A 35 -10.43 16.81 5.22
C ILE A 35 -9.67 15.48 5.13
N ILE A 36 -9.50 14.94 3.91
CA ILE A 36 -8.79 13.66 3.72
C ILE A 36 -7.33 13.75 4.19
N HIS A 37 -6.61 14.82 3.82
CA HIS A 37 -5.23 15.01 4.29
C HIS A 37 -5.16 15.19 5.82
N SER A 38 -6.17 15.80 6.46
CA SER A 38 -6.24 15.87 7.91
C SER A 38 -6.35 14.48 8.54
N ILE A 39 -7.20 13.61 7.98
CA ILE A 39 -7.33 12.23 8.44
C ILE A 39 -6.00 11.49 8.25
N GLU A 40 -5.38 11.62 7.07
CA GLU A 40 -4.11 10.96 6.76
C GLU A 40 -2.97 11.42 7.67
N LEU A 41 -2.87 12.73 7.94
CA LEU A 41 -1.88 13.28 8.86
C LEU A 41 -2.06 12.77 10.28
N GLY A 42 -3.28 12.87 10.81
CA GLY A 42 -3.55 12.42 12.18
C GLY A 42 -3.43 10.90 12.35
N ALA A 43 -3.82 10.12 11.33
CA ALA A 43 -3.81 8.66 11.40
C ALA A 43 -2.44 8.03 11.06
N PHE A 44 -1.65 8.64 10.14
CA PHE A 44 -0.46 8.02 9.55
C PHE A 44 0.80 8.88 9.60
N ASP A 45 0.75 10.10 10.12
CA ASP A 45 1.82 11.11 10.09
C ASP A 45 2.31 11.45 8.67
N THR A 46 1.50 11.23 7.66
CA THR A 46 1.81 11.49 6.25
C THR A 46 0.54 11.81 5.49
N ALA A 47 0.67 12.39 4.29
CA ALA A 47 -0.41 12.50 3.33
C ALA A 47 -0.09 11.64 2.11
N PHE A 48 -1.11 11.26 1.35
CA PHE A 48 -0.94 10.44 0.14
C PHE A 48 -1.36 11.22 -1.09
N ASP A 49 -0.65 10.99 -2.20
CA ASP A 49 -1.07 11.46 -3.50
C ASP A 49 -2.16 10.54 -4.11
N ALA A 50 -2.69 10.94 -5.26
CA ALA A 50 -3.72 10.17 -5.97
C ALA A 50 -3.26 8.77 -6.43
N ALA A 51 -1.95 8.50 -6.43
CA ALA A 51 -1.36 7.19 -6.72
C ALA A 51 -1.08 6.36 -5.45
N GLY A 52 -1.45 6.88 -4.28
CA GLY A 52 -1.20 6.25 -2.98
C GLY A 52 0.26 6.32 -2.52
N LYS A 53 1.06 7.24 -3.09
CA LYS A 53 2.45 7.46 -2.68
C LYS A 53 2.51 8.44 -1.53
N ASP A 54 3.29 8.09 -0.49
CA ASP A 54 3.45 8.93 0.70
C ASP A 54 4.22 10.22 0.37
N VAL A 55 3.75 11.31 0.94
CA VAL A 55 4.50 12.57 1.07
C VAL A 55 5.26 12.51 2.39
N ARG A 56 6.55 12.18 2.34
CA ARG A 56 7.35 11.87 3.56
C ARG A 56 8.19 13.02 4.09
N THR A 57 8.40 14.07 3.31
CA THR A 57 9.26 15.16 3.77
C THR A 57 8.48 16.11 4.65
N LYS A 58 9.00 16.39 5.86
CA LYS A 58 8.38 17.31 6.81
C LYS A 58 8.06 18.68 6.15
N GLY A 59 8.98 19.21 5.36
CA GLY A 59 8.76 20.47 4.65
C GLY A 59 7.62 20.43 3.61
N ALA A 60 7.38 19.27 2.95
CA ALA A 60 6.25 19.14 2.04
C ALA A 60 4.92 19.03 2.80
N LEU A 61 4.90 18.41 3.99
CA LEU A 61 3.73 18.35 4.84
C LEU A 61 3.40 19.72 5.45
N GLU A 62 4.41 20.46 5.88
CA GLU A 62 4.24 21.82 6.42
C GLU A 62 3.63 22.80 5.40
N LEU A 63 3.79 22.55 4.09
CA LEU A 63 3.11 23.32 3.03
C LEU A 63 1.59 23.12 2.99
N LEU A 64 1.06 22.13 3.71
CA LEU A 64 -0.39 21.93 3.85
C LEU A 64 -1.02 22.93 4.82
N ALA A 65 -0.24 23.55 5.72
CA ALA A 65 -0.74 24.64 6.58
C ALA A 65 -0.87 25.96 5.84
N PRO A 66 -1.72 26.89 6.31
CA PRO A 66 -1.72 28.26 5.86
C PRO A 66 -0.35 28.94 6.07
N ARG A 67 0.00 29.90 5.21
CA ARG A 67 1.29 30.59 5.32
C ARG A 67 1.42 31.30 6.68
N GLY A 68 2.49 31.00 7.39
CA GLY A 68 2.83 31.60 8.68
C GLY A 68 2.33 30.83 9.89
N ASP A 69 1.50 29.81 9.69
CA ASP A 69 1.01 28.96 10.78
C ASP A 69 1.79 27.64 10.82
N GLY A 70 2.02 27.12 12.02
CA GLY A 70 2.49 25.75 12.20
C GLY A 70 1.39 24.77 11.82
N LEU A 71 1.74 23.67 11.12
CA LEU A 71 0.79 22.59 10.84
C LEU A 71 0.37 21.91 12.13
N PHE A 72 -0.93 21.80 12.35
CA PHE A 72 -1.49 20.94 13.39
C PHE A 72 -2.64 20.10 12.84
N CYS A 73 -2.81 18.91 13.41
CA CYS A 73 -3.93 18.04 13.13
C CYS A 73 -4.18 17.11 14.32
N HIS A 74 -5.42 17.08 14.77
CA HIS A 74 -5.90 16.23 15.84
C HIS A 74 -7.11 15.46 15.36
N LEU A 75 -7.14 14.15 15.64
CA LEU A 75 -8.29 13.29 15.44
C LEU A 75 -8.83 12.86 16.80
N THR A 76 -10.14 12.86 16.96
CA THR A 76 -10.80 12.17 18.07
C THR A 76 -11.13 10.74 17.64
N VAL A 77 -10.62 9.76 18.40
CA VAL A 77 -10.76 8.34 18.09
C VAL A 77 -11.21 7.61 19.35
N ASP A 78 -12.43 7.05 19.33
CA ASP A 78 -13.02 6.35 20.48
C ASP A 78 -12.91 7.19 21.77
N GLY A 79 -13.14 8.50 21.66
CA GLY A 79 -13.07 9.48 22.75
C GLY A 79 -11.66 9.94 23.15
N GLU A 80 -10.60 9.43 22.52
CA GLU A 80 -9.22 9.85 22.75
C GLU A 80 -8.71 10.75 21.62
N GLU A 81 -7.87 11.74 21.96
CA GLU A 81 -7.19 12.57 20.98
C GLU A 81 -5.92 11.90 20.44
N VAL A 82 -5.76 11.90 19.11
CA VAL A 82 -4.57 11.44 18.40
C VAL A 82 -4.06 12.59 17.55
N SER A 83 -2.82 13.00 17.78
CA SER A 83 -2.23 14.17 17.13
C SER A 83 -1.22 13.79 16.06
N TRP A 84 -1.08 14.63 15.06
CA TRP A 84 0.04 14.55 14.11
C TRP A 84 1.38 14.65 14.85
N GLY A 85 2.29 13.75 14.54
CA GLY A 85 3.59 13.63 15.22
C GLY A 85 3.59 12.66 16.39
N ASP A 86 2.45 12.13 16.80
CA ASP A 86 2.40 11.04 17.78
C ASP A 86 2.99 9.77 17.22
N ARG A 87 3.99 9.19 17.90
CA ARG A 87 4.72 8.01 17.41
C ARG A 87 3.88 6.72 17.36
N ASN A 88 2.71 6.72 17.97
CA ASN A 88 1.82 5.56 18.02
C ASN A 88 0.84 5.60 16.85
N LYS A 89 1.25 5.05 15.71
CA LYS A 89 0.34 4.84 14.56
C LYS A 89 -0.79 3.90 14.98
N LYS A 90 -2.01 4.42 15.05
CA LYS A 90 -3.18 3.62 15.44
C LYS A 90 -3.86 2.92 14.25
N PHE A 91 -3.58 3.34 13.00
CA PHE A 91 -4.31 2.92 11.81
C PHE A 91 -3.41 2.52 10.65
N ASP A 92 -3.99 1.81 9.69
CA ASP A 92 -3.38 1.40 8.43
C ASP A 92 -4.24 1.89 7.25
N ASN A 93 -3.64 2.63 6.29
CA ASN A 93 -4.31 3.00 5.04
C ASN A 93 -4.31 1.79 4.09
N VAL A 94 -5.33 0.95 4.25
CA VAL A 94 -5.39 -0.35 3.57
C VAL A 94 -5.61 -0.23 2.06
N VAL A 95 -6.34 0.80 1.61
CA VAL A 95 -6.56 1.05 0.17
C VAL A 95 -5.27 1.50 -0.49
N ALA A 96 -4.49 2.41 0.12
CA ALA A 96 -3.20 2.82 -0.40
C ALA A 96 -2.20 1.65 -0.46
N MET A 97 -2.22 0.75 0.52
CA MET A 97 -1.39 -0.46 0.53
C MET A 97 -1.77 -1.39 -0.63
N ALA A 98 -3.05 -1.67 -0.83
CA ALA A 98 -3.55 -2.49 -1.93
C ALA A 98 -3.30 -1.85 -3.30
N MET A 99 -3.51 -0.53 -3.43
CA MET A 99 -3.20 0.22 -4.66
C MET A 99 -1.73 0.07 -5.05
N ARG A 100 -0.80 0.18 -4.11
CA ARG A 100 0.64 -0.04 -4.39
C ARG A 100 0.94 -1.47 -4.85
N ALA A 101 0.28 -2.46 -4.28
CA ALA A 101 0.43 -3.84 -4.69
C ALA A 101 -0.06 -4.05 -6.13
N LEU A 102 -1.21 -3.47 -6.50
CA LEU A 102 -1.81 -3.62 -7.83
C LEU A 102 -1.10 -2.81 -8.92
N THR A 103 -0.67 -1.58 -8.60
CA THR A 103 -0.03 -0.68 -9.59
C THR A 103 1.49 -0.83 -9.66
N GLY A 104 2.06 -1.53 -8.69
CA GLY A 104 3.50 -1.81 -8.63
C GLY A 104 3.97 -2.91 -9.57
N SER A 105 5.21 -3.36 -9.36
CA SER A 105 5.75 -4.51 -10.07
C SER A 105 5.10 -5.82 -9.58
N HIS A 106 5.27 -6.90 -10.37
CA HIS A 106 4.91 -8.25 -9.94
C HIS A 106 5.44 -8.59 -8.53
N ASP A 107 6.69 -8.23 -8.25
CA ASP A 107 7.32 -8.50 -6.95
C ASP A 107 6.57 -7.81 -5.79
N HIS A 108 6.00 -6.61 -6.02
CA HIS A 108 5.22 -5.91 -5.01
C HIS A 108 3.91 -6.63 -4.69
N LEU A 109 3.23 -7.18 -5.70
CA LEU A 109 2.01 -7.95 -5.48
C LEU A 109 2.30 -9.25 -4.73
N VAL A 110 3.34 -9.99 -5.13
CA VAL A 110 3.77 -11.23 -4.43
C VAL A 110 4.17 -10.93 -2.98
N GLU A 111 4.96 -9.89 -2.75
CA GLU A 111 5.36 -9.48 -1.39
C GLU A 111 4.15 -9.07 -0.54
N PHE A 112 3.21 -8.34 -1.13
CA PHE A 112 1.97 -7.94 -0.45
C PHE A 112 1.14 -9.17 -0.06
N LEU A 113 0.92 -10.10 -0.98
CA LEU A 113 0.18 -11.33 -0.71
C LEU A 113 0.88 -12.17 0.36
N LEU A 114 2.19 -12.36 0.26
CA LEU A 114 2.98 -13.05 1.28
C LEU A 114 2.84 -12.43 2.68
N LYS A 115 2.70 -11.11 2.77
CA LYS A 115 2.55 -10.42 4.07
C LYS A 115 1.19 -10.65 4.71
N HIS A 116 0.15 -10.83 3.90
CA HIS A 116 -1.23 -10.73 4.36
C HIS A 116 -2.06 -12.01 4.18
N ILE A 117 -1.55 -13.01 3.45
CA ILE A 117 -2.17 -14.34 3.44
C ILE A 117 -1.85 -15.02 4.76
N ASP A 118 -2.89 -15.46 5.45
CA ASP A 118 -2.77 -16.18 6.72
C ASP A 118 -2.80 -17.68 6.48
N ASP A 119 -1.71 -18.20 5.90
CA ASP A 119 -1.53 -19.60 5.61
C ASP A 119 -0.09 -20.02 5.97
N ASP A 120 0.11 -20.42 7.22
CA ASP A 120 1.38 -20.95 7.71
C ASP A 120 1.45 -22.50 7.60
N ASP A 121 0.39 -23.16 7.11
CA ASP A 121 0.28 -24.63 7.08
C ASP A 121 1.02 -25.27 5.88
N HIS A 122 1.41 -24.46 4.87
CA HIS A 122 2.16 -24.99 3.73
C HIS A 122 3.68 -24.88 3.94
N PRO A 123 4.37 -26.06 4.10
CA PRO A 123 5.81 -26.05 4.27
C PRO A 123 6.52 -25.58 3.01
N ILE A 124 7.35 -24.56 3.14
CA ILE A 124 8.27 -24.11 2.08
C ILE A 124 9.62 -24.78 2.31
N VAL A 125 10.08 -25.54 1.34
CA VAL A 125 11.40 -26.18 1.38
C VAL A 125 12.34 -25.45 0.43
N LEU A 126 13.29 -24.69 1.00
CA LEU A 126 14.36 -24.03 0.22
C LEU A 126 15.68 -24.76 0.45
N ASP A 127 16.26 -25.28 -0.62
CA ASP A 127 17.62 -25.85 -0.60
C ASP A 127 18.66 -24.70 -0.60
N ILE A 128 18.77 -24.07 0.58
CA ILE A 128 19.73 -23.00 0.84
C ILE A 128 20.28 -23.09 2.26
N PRO A 129 21.56 -22.74 2.47
CA PRO A 129 22.17 -22.79 3.79
C PRO A 129 21.42 -21.92 4.81
N GLY A 130 21.08 -22.53 5.96
CA GLY A 130 20.46 -21.83 7.08
C GLY A 130 18.94 -21.62 6.97
N TRP A 131 18.27 -22.19 5.97
CA TRP A 131 16.81 -22.08 5.83
C TRP A 131 16.06 -22.62 7.06
N ASP A 132 16.34 -23.85 7.46
CA ASP A 132 15.64 -24.49 8.59
C ASP A 132 15.87 -23.72 9.91
N ALA A 133 17.08 -23.16 10.10
CA ALA A 133 17.39 -22.33 11.25
C ALA A 133 16.55 -21.04 11.27
N ARG A 134 16.31 -20.42 10.12
CA ARG A 134 15.47 -19.22 9.98
C ARG A 134 14.00 -19.55 10.23
N VAL A 135 13.49 -20.62 9.63
CA VAL A 135 12.13 -21.08 9.88
C VAL A 135 11.91 -21.35 11.36
N LYS A 136 12.84 -22.03 12.02
CA LYS A 136 12.80 -22.26 13.47
C LYS A 136 12.84 -20.96 14.28
N HIS A 137 13.65 -20.00 13.85
CA HIS A 137 13.76 -18.69 14.52
C HIS A 137 12.47 -17.90 14.43
N HIS A 138 11.84 -17.84 13.25
CA HIS A 138 10.62 -17.06 13.02
C HIS A 138 9.33 -17.79 13.40
N GLY A 139 9.37 -19.12 13.58
CA GLY A 139 8.20 -19.94 13.81
C GLY A 139 7.22 -20.02 12.65
N SER A 140 7.64 -19.56 11.45
CA SER A 140 6.78 -19.45 10.27
C SER A 140 7.62 -19.46 8.99
N TYR A 141 7.24 -20.28 8.01
CA TYR A 141 7.87 -20.33 6.69
C TYR A 141 7.75 -18.98 5.97
N ARG A 142 6.57 -18.38 6.02
CA ARG A 142 6.27 -17.08 5.42
C ARG A 142 7.15 -15.96 5.96
N LYS A 143 7.27 -15.85 7.29
CA LYS A 143 8.11 -14.83 7.93
C LYS A 143 9.59 -15.01 7.59
N ALA A 144 10.07 -16.27 7.59
CA ALA A 144 11.43 -16.60 7.18
C ALA A 144 11.70 -16.20 5.72
N LEU A 145 10.73 -16.45 4.82
CA LEU A 145 10.82 -16.11 3.40
C LEU A 145 10.87 -14.59 3.18
N LEU A 146 9.98 -13.84 3.85
CA LEU A 146 9.94 -12.37 3.79
C LEU A 146 11.26 -11.75 4.29
N GLU A 147 11.80 -12.25 5.40
CA GLU A 147 13.09 -11.78 5.93
C GLU A 147 14.22 -12.06 4.95
N MET A 148 14.23 -13.22 4.32
CA MET A 148 15.23 -13.56 3.31
C MET A 148 15.11 -12.68 2.06
N MET A 149 13.91 -12.44 1.57
CA MET A 149 13.68 -11.51 0.44
C MET A 149 14.24 -10.11 0.75
N ALA A 150 13.96 -9.60 1.94
CA ALA A 150 14.46 -8.30 2.40
C ALA A 150 16.00 -8.29 2.54
N SER A 151 16.57 -9.31 3.14
CA SER A 151 18.03 -9.46 3.37
C SER A 151 18.80 -9.53 2.05
N VAL A 152 18.39 -10.40 1.13
CA VAL A 152 19.03 -10.57 -0.18
C VAL A 152 18.87 -9.30 -1.02
N GLY A 153 17.70 -8.66 -1.02
CA GLY A 153 17.47 -7.39 -1.69
C GLY A 153 18.34 -6.27 -1.15
N SER A 154 18.56 -6.21 0.17
CA SER A 154 19.45 -5.25 0.83
C SER A 154 20.90 -5.49 0.43
N SER A 155 21.37 -6.75 0.44
CA SER A 155 22.72 -7.12 0.02
C SER A 155 23.02 -6.71 -1.42
N ILE A 156 22.10 -6.99 -2.35
CA ILE A 156 22.25 -6.58 -3.76
C ILE A 156 22.40 -5.05 -3.87
N ARG A 157 21.53 -4.29 -3.20
CA ARG A 157 21.60 -2.81 -3.24
C ARG A 157 22.91 -2.27 -2.65
N SER A 158 23.36 -2.85 -1.54
CA SER A 158 24.64 -2.47 -0.91
C SER A 158 25.81 -2.70 -1.83
N HIS A 159 25.93 -3.88 -2.44
CA HIS A 159 27.03 -4.19 -3.38
C HIS A 159 26.96 -3.33 -4.64
N GLN A 160 25.75 -3.07 -5.18
CA GLN A 160 25.58 -2.16 -6.32
C GLN A 160 25.97 -0.71 -6.00
N LYS A 161 25.68 -0.25 -4.77
CA LYS A 161 26.14 1.07 -4.31
C LYS A 161 27.66 1.12 -4.28
N ARG A 162 28.30 0.10 -3.70
CA ARG A 162 29.78 0.01 -3.62
C ARG A 162 30.42 -0.05 -5.00
N LEU A 163 29.82 -0.77 -5.95
CA LEU A 163 30.31 -0.78 -7.35
C LEU A 163 30.31 0.61 -7.98
N ARG A 164 29.26 1.42 -7.74
CA ARG A 164 29.22 2.80 -8.24
C ARG A 164 30.30 3.68 -7.62
N GLU A 165 30.58 3.50 -6.32
CA GLU A 165 31.67 4.20 -5.63
C GLU A 165 33.04 3.80 -6.21
N LEU A 166 33.26 2.51 -6.49
CA LEU A 166 34.48 2.02 -7.13
C LEU A 166 34.67 2.55 -8.55
N ALA A 167 33.58 2.71 -9.31
CA ALA A 167 33.67 3.27 -10.66
C ALA A 167 34.21 4.71 -10.66
N VAL A 168 33.80 5.51 -9.66
CA VAL A 168 34.33 6.88 -9.50
C VAL A 168 35.83 6.85 -9.09
N ILE A 169 36.21 5.91 -8.22
CA ILE A 169 37.60 5.73 -7.80
C ILE A 169 38.44 5.27 -8.99
N GLN A 170 37.92 4.35 -9.81
CA GLN A 170 38.64 3.87 -11.00
C GLN A 170 38.92 5.00 -11.99
N GLU A 171 37.94 5.85 -12.29
CA GLU A 171 38.12 7.03 -13.14
C GLU A 171 39.24 7.93 -12.61
N TYR A 172 39.26 8.20 -11.30
CA TYR A 172 40.35 8.98 -10.69
C TYR A 172 41.72 8.30 -10.79
N VAL A 173 41.80 6.99 -10.61
CA VAL A 173 43.04 6.19 -10.71
C VAL A 173 43.57 6.23 -12.15
N GLU A 174 42.71 6.05 -13.15
CA GLU A 174 43.06 6.11 -14.57
C GLU A 174 43.56 7.51 -14.99
N ASP A 175 42.86 8.56 -14.58
CA ASP A 175 43.20 9.95 -14.89
C ASP A 175 44.58 10.38 -14.31
N ASN A 176 44.97 9.76 -13.19
CA ASN A 176 46.24 10.07 -12.52
C ASN A 176 47.36 9.04 -12.83
N GLY A 177 47.10 8.08 -13.71
CA GLY A 177 48.08 7.07 -14.11
C GLY A 177 48.54 6.15 -12.97
N LEU A 178 47.64 5.88 -12.01
CA LEU A 178 47.89 5.01 -10.86
C LEU A 178 47.53 3.57 -11.20
N GLU A 179 48.07 2.60 -10.42
CA GLU A 179 47.71 1.18 -10.60
C GLU A 179 46.30 0.87 -10.12
N SER A 180 45.46 0.26 -10.99
CA SER A 180 44.06 -0.07 -10.72
C SER A 180 43.85 -1.43 -10.05
N TYR A 181 44.89 -2.24 -9.88
CA TYR A 181 44.80 -3.65 -9.47
C TYR A 181 43.85 -3.93 -8.28
N PHE A 182 43.89 -3.10 -7.24
CA PHE A 182 43.02 -3.30 -6.07
C PHE A 182 41.56 -2.96 -6.38
N VAL A 183 41.32 -1.93 -7.20
CA VAL A 183 39.99 -1.52 -7.60
C VAL A 183 39.33 -2.60 -8.47
N ASP A 184 40.11 -3.15 -9.42
CA ASP A 184 39.65 -4.19 -10.34
C ASP A 184 39.32 -5.48 -9.58
N ASN A 185 40.16 -5.94 -8.66
CA ASN A 185 39.91 -7.12 -7.83
C ASN A 185 38.64 -6.96 -6.94
N GLU A 186 38.46 -5.79 -6.31
CA GLU A 186 37.27 -5.53 -5.49
C GLU A 186 36.05 -5.51 -6.36
N LYS A 187 36.08 -4.93 -7.55
CA LYS A 187 35.01 -4.89 -8.54
C LYS A 187 34.60 -6.30 -8.96
N ASP A 188 35.52 -7.14 -9.38
CA ASP A 188 35.27 -8.54 -9.77
C ASP A 188 34.65 -9.34 -8.63
N SER A 189 35.14 -9.16 -7.41
CA SER A 189 34.58 -9.80 -6.21
C SER A 189 33.13 -9.37 -5.96
N LEU A 190 32.83 -8.07 -6.06
CA LEU A 190 31.48 -7.54 -5.87
C LEU A 190 30.52 -7.99 -6.97
N GLU A 191 30.96 -8.04 -8.23
CA GLU A 191 30.17 -8.54 -9.34
C GLU A 191 29.81 -10.03 -9.14
N ALA A 192 30.75 -10.84 -8.70
CA ALA A 192 30.52 -12.25 -8.35
C ALA A 192 29.51 -12.40 -7.19
N GLN A 193 29.62 -11.54 -6.15
CA GLN A 193 28.69 -11.53 -5.03
C GLN A 193 27.28 -11.09 -5.45
N ILE A 194 27.17 -10.09 -6.32
CA ILE A 194 25.89 -9.66 -6.89
C ILE A 194 25.26 -10.78 -7.72
N LEU A 195 26.04 -11.46 -8.55
CA LEU A 195 25.54 -12.57 -9.35
C LEU A 195 24.99 -13.70 -8.45
N LYS A 196 25.74 -14.10 -7.43
CA LYS A 196 25.29 -15.08 -6.42
C LYS A 196 23.99 -14.64 -5.73
N SER A 197 23.94 -13.37 -5.30
CA SER A 197 22.75 -12.83 -4.62
C SER A 197 21.54 -12.77 -5.55
N LYS A 198 21.72 -12.45 -6.84
CA LYS A 198 20.64 -12.49 -7.85
C LYS A 198 20.13 -13.91 -8.11
N GLN A 199 21.02 -14.91 -8.16
CA GLN A 199 20.64 -16.31 -8.30
C GLN A 199 19.84 -16.79 -7.08
N LEU A 200 20.29 -16.43 -5.88
CA LEU A 200 19.56 -16.73 -4.65
C LEU A 200 18.20 -16.03 -4.62
N LYS A 201 18.14 -14.74 -5.00
CA LYS A 201 16.88 -13.99 -5.13
C LYS A 201 15.90 -14.73 -6.05
N SER A 202 16.37 -15.15 -7.23
CA SER A 202 15.52 -15.86 -8.20
C SER A 202 14.92 -17.15 -7.63
N LYS A 203 15.68 -17.91 -6.81
CA LYS A 203 15.15 -19.11 -6.13
C LYS A 203 14.07 -18.73 -5.11
N ILE A 204 14.35 -17.74 -4.27
CA ILE A 204 13.42 -17.26 -3.25
C ILE A 204 12.12 -16.73 -3.89
N ASP A 205 12.23 -15.91 -4.93
CA ASP A 205 11.07 -15.35 -5.63
C ASP A 205 10.20 -16.44 -6.26
N LYS A 206 10.81 -17.52 -6.77
CA LYS A 206 10.10 -18.70 -7.31
C LYS A 206 9.31 -19.43 -6.22
N GLU A 207 9.92 -19.68 -5.06
CA GLU A 207 9.22 -20.33 -3.95
C GLU A 207 8.13 -19.44 -3.35
N ALA A 208 8.38 -18.13 -3.27
CA ALA A 208 7.39 -17.15 -2.89
C ALA A 208 6.15 -17.19 -3.81
N LEU A 209 6.37 -17.28 -5.11
CA LEU A 209 5.31 -17.39 -6.10
C LEU A 209 4.52 -18.71 -5.94
N ILE A 210 5.20 -19.83 -5.74
CA ILE A 210 4.56 -21.14 -5.51
C ILE A 210 3.66 -21.08 -4.28
N PHE A 211 4.17 -20.54 -3.17
CA PHE A 211 3.41 -20.38 -1.93
C PHE A 211 2.16 -19.52 -2.14
N VAL A 212 2.31 -18.34 -2.77
CA VAL A 212 1.20 -17.43 -3.04
C VAL A 212 0.16 -18.08 -3.96
N LYS A 213 0.59 -18.84 -4.97
CA LYS A 213 -0.33 -19.57 -5.86
C LYS A 213 -1.21 -20.57 -5.13
N GLY A 214 -0.71 -21.21 -4.08
CA GLY A 214 -1.48 -22.12 -3.25
C GLY A 214 -2.70 -21.48 -2.58
N ALA A 215 -2.64 -20.17 -2.38
CA ALA A 215 -3.72 -19.41 -1.73
C ALA A 215 -4.62 -18.61 -2.70
N PHE A 216 -4.39 -18.70 -4.02
CA PHE A 216 -5.13 -17.87 -5.00
C PHE A 216 -6.63 -18.04 -4.90
N ASP A 217 -7.13 -19.27 -4.88
CA ASP A 217 -8.58 -19.53 -4.84
C ASP A 217 -9.24 -18.89 -3.61
N ALA A 218 -8.63 -19.00 -2.44
CA ALA A 218 -9.14 -18.42 -1.21
C ALA A 218 -9.10 -16.87 -1.23
N VAL A 219 -8.03 -16.30 -1.78
CA VAL A 219 -7.86 -14.85 -1.93
C VAL A 219 -8.85 -14.31 -2.96
N GLU A 220 -9.03 -14.98 -4.11
CA GLU A 220 -10.02 -14.63 -5.13
C GLU A 220 -11.44 -14.65 -4.58
N GLU A 221 -11.80 -15.70 -3.84
CA GLU A 221 -13.09 -15.78 -3.16
C GLU A 221 -13.27 -14.61 -2.18
N GLY A 222 -12.24 -14.30 -1.39
CA GLY A 222 -12.22 -13.15 -0.50
C GLY A 222 -12.42 -11.83 -1.23
N ILE A 223 -11.67 -11.58 -2.31
CA ILE A 223 -11.79 -10.37 -3.13
C ILE A 223 -13.19 -10.25 -3.72
N ASN A 224 -13.72 -11.33 -4.29
CA ASN A 224 -15.03 -11.33 -4.96
C ASN A 224 -16.22 -11.13 -4.01
N ARG A 225 -16.04 -11.23 -2.68
CA ARG A 225 -17.05 -10.79 -1.69
C ARG A 225 -17.20 -9.28 -1.61
N TYR A 226 -16.14 -8.55 -1.90
CA TYR A 226 -16.07 -7.09 -1.79
C TYR A 226 -16.03 -6.38 -3.15
N LEU A 227 -15.79 -7.10 -4.24
CA LEU A 227 -15.87 -6.53 -5.58
C LEU A 227 -17.33 -6.46 -6.02
N PRO A 228 -17.83 -5.27 -6.45
CA PRO A 228 -19.17 -5.18 -7.00
C PRO A 228 -19.36 -6.09 -8.21
N GLU A 229 -20.40 -6.93 -8.22
CA GLU A 229 -20.71 -7.84 -9.33
C GLU A 229 -20.81 -7.14 -10.70
N GLN A 230 -21.26 -5.88 -10.70
CA GLN A 230 -21.41 -5.06 -11.90
C GLN A 230 -20.04 -4.66 -12.50
N ILE A 231 -18.96 -4.68 -11.71
CA ILE A 231 -17.60 -4.45 -12.20
C ILE A 231 -17.03 -5.72 -12.81
N GLY A 232 -17.41 -6.88 -12.25
CA GLY A 232 -17.00 -8.18 -12.75
C GLY A 232 -16.44 -9.08 -11.65
N ARG A 233 -15.73 -10.12 -12.06
CA ARG A 233 -15.07 -11.07 -11.17
C ARG A 233 -13.55 -10.91 -11.22
N ALA A 234 -12.94 -10.83 -10.06
CA ALA A 234 -11.48 -10.80 -9.93
C ALA A 234 -10.90 -12.21 -9.97
N GLU A 235 -9.79 -12.37 -10.68
CA GLU A 235 -9.02 -13.60 -10.77
C GLU A 235 -7.54 -13.32 -10.97
N PHE A 236 -6.67 -14.21 -10.48
CA PHE A 236 -5.25 -14.14 -10.73
C PHE A 236 -4.93 -14.78 -12.09
N VAL A 237 -4.20 -14.05 -12.91
CA VAL A 237 -3.70 -14.54 -14.19
C VAL A 237 -2.18 -14.52 -14.22
N GLU A 238 -1.59 -15.53 -14.85
CA GLU A 238 -0.14 -15.62 -15.03
C GLU A 238 0.22 -15.34 -16.49
N LEU A 239 1.06 -14.33 -16.69
CA LEU A 239 1.58 -13.95 -18.01
C LEU A 239 3.10 -13.84 -17.96
N GLY A 240 3.76 -14.72 -18.73
CA GLY A 240 5.23 -14.69 -18.81
C GLY A 240 5.92 -14.87 -17.43
N GLY A 241 5.37 -15.73 -16.56
CA GLY A 241 5.89 -15.98 -15.22
C GLY A 241 5.59 -14.86 -14.21
N LYS A 242 4.70 -13.91 -14.54
CA LYS A 242 4.27 -12.82 -13.67
C LYS A 242 2.79 -12.95 -13.38
N ILE A 243 2.43 -12.82 -12.10
CA ILE A 243 1.02 -12.76 -11.69
C ILE A 243 0.47 -11.34 -11.81
N ARG A 244 -0.80 -11.26 -12.15
CA ARG A 244 -1.61 -10.05 -12.17
C ARG A 244 -2.98 -10.39 -11.61
N LEU A 245 -3.61 -9.42 -10.98
CA LEU A 245 -5.03 -9.49 -10.67
C LEU A 245 -5.79 -8.85 -11.84
N SER A 246 -6.70 -9.59 -12.42
CA SER A 246 -7.52 -9.19 -13.57
C SER A 246 -8.99 -9.12 -13.20
N ILE A 247 -9.80 -8.51 -14.06
CA ILE A 247 -11.26 -8.55 -13.98
C ILE A 247 -11.76 -9.30 -15.21
N ASN A 248 -12.52 -10.38 -15.00
CA ASN A 248 -13.09 -11.24 -16.07
C ASN A 248 -12.03 -11.79 -17.03
N GLY A 249 -10.82 -12.09 -16.56
CA GLY A 249 -9.71 -12.58 -17.38
C GLY A 249 -9.03 -11.54 -18.25
N ASP A 250 -9.54 -10.32 -18.29
CA ASP A 250 -8.91 -9.23 -19.02
C ASP A 250 -7.66 -8.74 -18.28
N VAL A 251 -6.52 -8.98 -18.91
CA VAL A 251 -5.19 -8.56 -18.39
C VAL A 251 -4.91 -7.09 -18.66
N VAL A 252 -5.87 -6.37 -19.19
CA VAL A 252 -5.79 -4.93 -19.40
C VAL A 252 -5.63 -4.25 -18.05
N ILE A 253 -4.73 -3.28 -17.99
CA ILE A 253 -4.60 -2.41 -16.79
C ILE A 253 -6.00 -1.85 -16.52
N PRO A 254 -6.59 -2.17 -15.37
CA PRO A 254 -7.95 -1.74 -15.06
C PRO A 254 -8.07 -0.22 -15.20
N SER A 255 -9.24 0.28 -15.57
CA SER A 255 -9.54 1.71 -15.57
C SER A 255 -9.29 2.31 -14.17
N GLY A 256 -9.20 3.62 -14.08
CA GLY A 256 -8.94 4.28 -12.81
C GLY A 256 -9.91 3.86 -11.69
N VAL A 257 -11.19 3.67 -12.03
CA VAL A 257 -12.25 3.26 -11.07
C VAL A 257 -12.19 1.75 -10.78
N GLU A 258 -11.95 0.92 -11.79
CA GLU A 258 -11.78 -0.53 -11.63
C GLU A 258 -10.56 -0.86 -10.76
N THR A 259 -9.45 -0.12 -10.92
CA THR A 259 -8.28 -0.26 -10.06
C THR A 259 -8.61 0.06 -8.60
N VAL A 260 -9.41 1.10 -8.35
CA VAL A 260 -9.87 1.44 -6.99
C VAL A 260 -10.78 0.34 -6.45
N ALA A 261 -11.71 -0.16 -7.26
CA ALA A 261 -12.61 -1.25 -6.85
C ALA A 261 -11.84 -2.53 -6.48
N LEU A 262 -10.84 -2.92 -7.29
CA LEU A 262 -9.94 -4.02 -6.99
C LEU A 262 -9.12 -3.78 -5.72
N ALA A 263 -8.62 -2.56 -5.52
CA ALA A 263 -7.85 -2.22 -4.32
C ALA A 263 -8.71 -2.28 -3.06
N VAL A 264 -9.93 -1.77 -3.13
CA VAL A 264 -10.92 -1.87 -2.04
C VAL A 264 -11.25 -3.33 -1.73
N ALA A 265 -11.50 -4.13 -2.77
CA ALA A 265 -11.84 -5.54 -2.61
C ALA A 265 -10.67 -6.35 -2.05
N LEU A 266 -9.46 -6.13 -2.54
CA LEU A 266 -8.23 -6.76 -2.04
C LEU A 266 -7.94 -6.35 -0.59
N ALA A 267 -8.11 -5.06 -0.26
CA ALA A 267 -7.98 -4.57 1.11
C ALA A 267 -9.06 -5.16 2.03
N GLY A 268 -10.30 -5.26 1.56
CA GLY A 268 -11.41 -5.89 2.27
C GLY A 268 -11.14 -7.36 2.58
N ALA A 269 -10.56 -8.10 1.62
CA ALA A 269 -10.25 -9.51 1.76
C ALA A 269 -9.09 -9.79 2.75
N LEU A 270 -8.04 -8.97 2.71
CA LEU A 270 -6.77 -9.29 3.39
C LEU A 270 -6.42 -8.36 4.55
N LEU A 271 -6.98 -7.16 4.61
CA LEU A 271 -6.57 -6.11 5.53
C LEU A 271 -7.72 -5.57 6.40
N SER A 272 -8.93 -6.14 6.31
CA SER A 272 -10.05 -5.74 7.16
C SER A 272 -9.71 -5.94 8.64
N GLY A 273 -10.10 -4.97 9.47
CA GLY A 273 -9.88 -5.05 10.90
C GLY A 273 -10.10 -3.72 11.61
N PRO A 274 -10.05 -3.70 12.95
CA PRO A 274 -10.38 -2.51 13.74
C PRO A 274 -9.40 -1.35 13.56
N ARG A 275 -8.26 -1.56 12.90
CA ARG A 275 -7.27 -0.53 12.56
C ARG A 275 -7.30 -0.10 11.11
N ALA A 276 -8.07 -0.78 10.27
CA ALA A 276 -8.14 -0.50 8.84
C ALA A 276 -8.89 0.81 8.56
N LEU A 277 -8.26 1.71 7.81
CA LEU A 277 -8.92 2.88 7.24
C LEU A 277 -8.99 2.74 5.72
N PHE A 278 -10.22 2.79 5.21
CA PHE A 278 -10.50 2.77 3.78
C PHE A 278 -10.66 4.20 3.27
N ILE A 279 -9.56 4.78 2.79
CA ILE A 279 -9.56 6.11 2.18
C ILE A 279 -9.47 5.92 0.66
N LEU A 280 -10.57 6.21 -0.03
CA LEU A 280 -10.61 6.08 -1.48
C LEU A 280 -9.95 7.31 -2.13
N PRO A 281 -9.05 7.09 -3.13
CA PRO A 281 -8.40 8.19 -3.83
C PRO A 281 -9.42 9.06 -4.57
N ASP A 282 -9.09 10.34 -4.74
CA ASP A 282 -9.92 11.27 -5.53
C ASP A 282 -9.93 10.81 -7.01
N ARG A 283 -11.10 10.43 -7.49
CA ARG A 283 -11.35 9.99 -8.86
C ARG A 283 -12.68 10.54 -9.34
N ALA A 284 -12.82 10.65 -10.64
CA ALA A 284 -14.09 10.98 -11.27
C ALA A 284 -14.99 9.73 -11.29
N TYR A 285 -15.68 9.47 -10.17
CA TYR A 285 -16.67 8.40 -10.09
C TYR A 285 -17.91 8.81 -10.87
N ASP A 286 -18.49 7.87 -11.63
CA ASP A 286 -19.86 8.02 -12.04
C ASP A 286 -20.80 7.64 -10.87
N PRO A 287 -22.02 8.23 -10.81
CA PRO A 287 -22.92 8.03 -9.67
C PRO A 287 -23.30 6.57 -9.37
N ARG A 288 -23.42 5.72 -10.40
CA ARG A 288 -23.78 4.31 -10.24
C ARG A 288 -22.63 3.49 -9.67
N THR A 289 -21.44 3.63 -10.26
CA THR A 289 -20.22 2.96 -9.77
C THR A 289 -19.92 3.36 -8.34
N LEU A 290 -20.11 4.64 -7.99
CA LEU A 290 -19.97 5.12 -6.62
C LEU A 290 -20.95 4.38 -5.68
N GLY A 291 -22.21 4.24 -6.08
CA GLY A 291 -23.20 3.52 -5.29
C GLY A 291 -22.84 2.04 -5.09
N TRP A 292 -22.29 1.37 -6.10
CA TRP A 292 -21.82 -0.02 -5.99
C TRP A 292 -20.65 -0.16 -5.01
N LEU A 293 -19.63 0.71 -5.13
CA LEU A 293 -18.49 0.72 -4.22
C LEU A 293 -18.89 1.00 -2.77
N MET A 294 -19.77 1.96 -2.54
CA MET A 294 -20.25 2.28 -1.20
C MET A 294 -21.05 1.11 -0.59
N ARG A 295 -21.81 0.37 -1.39
CA ARG A 295 -22.50 -0.84 -0.94
C ARG A 295 -21.53 -1.94 -0.52
N SER A 296 -20.48 -2.19 -1.31
CA SER A 296 -19.45 -3.18 -0.99
C SER A 296 -18.70 -2.85 0.30
N LEU A 297 -18.38 -1.58 0.50
CA LEU A 297 -17.66 -1.09 1.69
C LEU A 297 -18.45 -1.26 3.00
N ARG A 298 -19.77 -1.39 2.95
CA ARG A 298 -20.59 -1.65 4.16
C ARG A 298 -20.28 -2.98 4.85
N ASN A 299 -19.69 -3.92 4.14
CA ASN A 299 -19.39 -5.25 4.66
C ASN A 299 -17.95 -5.36 5.21
N VAL A 300 -17.14 -4.30 5.14
CA VAL A 300 -15.77 -4.35 5.65
C VAL A 300 -15.74 -4.06 7.15
N VAL A 301 -14.87 -4.78 7.86
CA VAL A 301 -14.54 -4.45 9.25
C VAL A 301 -13.44 -3.40 9.24
N CYS A 302 -13.71 -2.20 9.77
CA CYS A 302 -12.77 -1.09 9.69
C CYS A 302 -12.97 -0.07 10.82
N ALA A 303 -11.97 0.79 11.01
CA ALA A 303 -12.06 1.97 11.87
C ALA A 303 -12.80 3.13 11.20
N GLY A 304 -12.78 3.18 9.86
CA GLY A 304 -13.48 4.20 9.09
C GLY A 304 -13.33 4.05 7.59
N VAL A 305 -14.32 4.55 6.87
CA VAL A 305 -14.37 4.64 5.41
C VAL A 305 -14.58 6.10 5.02
N PHE A 306 -13.73 6.60 4.13
CA PHE A 306 -13.80 7.98 3.63
C PHE A 306 -13.76 7.97 2.11
N VAL A 307 -14.83 8.48 1.49
CA VAL A 307 -14.97 8.59 0.05
C VAL A 307 -15.13 10.06 -0.31
N GLN A 308 -14.19 10.61 -1.06
CA GLN A 308 -14.35 11.99 -1.56
C GLN A 308 -14.90 11.99 -3.00
N THR A 309 -15.88 12.86 -3.25
CA THR A 309 -16.58 12.90 -4.53
C THR A 309 -17.19 14.27 -4.84
N THR A 310 -17.46 14.49 -6.13
CA THR A 310 -18.22 15.65 -6.63
C THR A 310 -19.64 15.28 -7.08
N VAL A 311 -19.99 13.99 -7.00
CA VAL A 311 -21.30 13.46 -7.38
C VAL A 311 -21.92 12.68 -6.23
N LEU A 312 -23.22 12.63 -6.15
CA LEU A 312 -23.90 11.75 -5.21
C LEU A 312 -24.15 10.38 -5.84
N PRO A 313 -24.15 9.30 -5.04
CA PRO A 313 -24.44 7.96 -5.54
C PRO A 313 -25.85 7.84 -6.09
N GLU A 314 -26.01 7.13 -7.20
CA GLU A 314 -27.30 6.82 -7.81
C GLU A 314 -27.71 5.37 -7.49
N GLY A 315 -29.02 5.17 -7.26
CA GLY A 315 -29.57 3.82 -6.99
C GLY A 315 -29.14 3.22 -5.66
N TYR A 316 -28.68 4.06 -4.72
CA TYR A 316 -28.20 3.65 -3.40
C TYR A 316 -28.58 4.70 -2.35
N ASP A 317 -29.51 4.34 -1.45
CA ASP A 317 -29.86 5.18 -0.31
C ASP A 317 -28.81 5.04 0.79
N PHE A 318 -27.72 5.74 0.62
CA PHE A 318 -26.54 5.66 1.49
C PHE A 318 -26.82 6.19 2.91
N MET A 319 -27.66 7.19 3.06
CA MET A 319 -27.97 7.77 4.37
C MET A 319 -28.77 6.79 5.25
N SER A 320 -29.79 6.14 4.70
CA SER A 320 -30.57 5.12 5.45
C SER A 320 -29.72 3.90 5.83
N LEU A 321 -28.60 3.71 5.13
CA LEU A 321 -27.64 2.63 5.38
C LEU A 321 -26.45 3.07 6.28
N GLY A 322 -26.59 4.23 6.94
CA GLY A 322 -25.66 4.69 7.97
C GLY A 322 -24.38 5.35 7.44
N TRP A 323 -24.40 5.85 6.20
CA TRP A 323 -23.36 6.76 5.72
C TRP A 323 -23.64 8.18 6.20
N ASP A 324 -22.60 8.88 6.61
CA ASP A 324 -22.65 10.29 6.92
C ASP A 324 -22.27 11.13 5.69
N LEU A 325 -22.99 12.23 5.44
CA LEU A 325 -22.75 13.16 4.35
C LEU A 325 -22.01 14.38 4.88
N VAL A 326 -20.74 14.44 4.64
CA VAL A 326 -19.90 15.60 4.96
C VAL A 326 -19.89 16.55 3.76
N SER A 327 -20.72 17.57 3.80
CA SER A 327 -20.80 18.59 2.73
C SER A 327 -19.78 19.70 2.95
N VAL A 328 -19.00 20.06 1.90
CA VAL A 328 -17.90 21.04 1.95
C VAL A 328 -18.09 22.11 0.87
#